data_a061aa61f732cf2dc76b999224c4bb78
#
_entry.id   a061aa61f732cf2dc76b999224c4bb78
#
_cell.length_a   1.000
_cell.length_b   1.000
_cell.length_c   1.000
_cell.angle_alpha   90.00
_cell.angle_beta   90.00
_cell.angle_gamma   90.00
#
_symmetry.space_group_name_H-M   'P 1'
#
loop_
_entity.id
_entity.type
_entity.pdbx_description
1 polymer ?
#
loop_
_entity_poly.entity_id
_entity_poly.type
_entity_poly.pdbx_seq_one_letter_code
_entity_poly.pdbx_strand_id
1 'polypeptide(L)'
;MESNHATDLLRVSPYSLAMRTRIASSQGHLSNEALADFIRNHLGESVHYIVLVHLSRVNNAPAIAELTCREALADSGREDVRTVMTFQDKVAQTIHLAATGIKKMRAENFLQGGLPFSETTNAQMTETRR
;
A
#
# COMPACT_ATOMS: atom_id res chain seq x y z
N MET A 1 1.09 2.46 2.72
CA MET A 1 0.64 2.73 4.09
C MET A 1 -0.59 3.62 4.05
N GLU A 2 -1.49 3.50 5.01
CA GLU A 2 -2.64 4.38 5.09
C GLU A 2 -2.21 5.80 5.47
N SER A 3 -2.85 6.81 4.89
CA SER A 3 -2.73 8.23 5.21
C SER A 3 -4.14 8.83 5.05
N ASN A 4 -5.02 8.49 5.98
CA ASN A 4 -6.44 8.70 5.78
C ASN A 4 -6.86 10.16 5.96
N HIS A 5 -6.46 10.79 7.04
CA HIS A 5 -6.93 12.13 7.39
C HIS A 5 -5.84 13.00 8.01
N ALA A 6 -5.94 14.28 7.80
CA ALA A 6 -5.25 15.28 8.61
C ALA A 6 -6.07 15.53 9.89
N THR A 7 -5.44 15.53 11.04
CA THR A 7 -6.11 15.65 12.34
C THR A 7 -6.93 16.95 12.44
N ASP A 8 -6.39 18.04 11.92
CA ASP A 8 -7.10 19.33 11.93
C ASP A 8 -8.32 19.36 11.02
N LEU A 9 -8.24 18.74 9.83
CA LEU A 9 -9.40 18.63 8.94
C LEU A 9 -10.48 17.72 9.53
N LEU A 10 -10.09 16.62 10.19
CA LEU A 10 -11.03 15.76 10.88
C LEU A 10 -11.74 16.51 12.02
N ARG A 11 -11.03 17.37 12.76
CA ARG A 11 -11.58 18.15 13.88
C ARG A 11 -12.73 19.07 13.44
N VAL A 12 -12.59 19.70 12.26
CA VAL A 12 -13.60 20.63 11.70
C VAL A 12 -14.54 19.97 10.69
N SER A 13 -14.45 18.67 10.54
CA SER A 13 -15.23 17.88 9.60
C SER A 13 -16.75 18.02 9.81
N PRO A 14 -17.55 17.91 8.73
CA PRO A 14 -19.02 17.88 8.84
C PRO A 14 -19.56 16.59 9.48
N TYR A 15 -18.71 15.62 9.78
CA TYR A 15 -19.12 14.37 10.42
C TYR A 15 -19.55 14.58 11.88
N SER A 16 -20.47 13.75 12.36
CA SER A 16 -20.86 13.74 13.76
C SER A 16 -19.66 13.50 14.69
N LEU A 17 -19.76 13.96 15.93
CA LEU A 17 -18.72 13.74 16.94
C LEU A 17 -18.38 12.24 17.08
N ALA A 18 -19.41 11.39 17.15
CA ALA A 18 -19.22 9.94 17.25
C ALA A 18 -18.42 9.36 16.07
N MET A 19 -18.71 9.82 14.84
CA MET A 19 -17.96 9.39 13.65
C MET A 19 -16.50 9.87 13.69
N ARG A 20 -16.26 11.13 14.05
CA ARG A 20 -14.90 11.70 14.17
C ARG A 20 -14.10 10.97 15.25
N THR A 21 -14.70 10.69 16.40
CA THR A 21 -14.05 9.92 17.47
C THR A 21 -13.70 8.51 17.02
N ARG A 22 -14.60 7.84 16.28
CA ARG A 22 -14.34 6.49 15.73
C ARG A 22 -13.17 6.54 14.73
N ILE A 23 -13.14 7.50 13.82
CA ILE A 23 -12.07 7.65 12.83
C ILE A 23 -10.72 7.86 13.52
N ALA A 24 -10.66 8.70 14.56
CA ALA A 24 -9.44 9.01 15.30
C ALA A 24 -9.03 7.94 16.33
N SER A 25 -9.83 6.89 16.54
CA SER A 25 -9.53 5.86 17.52
C SER A 25 -8.44 4.89 17.03
N SER A 26 -7.89 4.10 17.96
CA SER A 26 -6.92 3.03 17.65
C SER A 26 -7.47 1.93 16.74
N GLN A 27 -8.78 1.82 16.61
CA GLN A 27 -9.48 0.91 15.70
C GLN A 27 -10.04 1.64 14.46
N GLY A 28 -9.70 2.91 14.31
CA GLY A 28 -10.11 3.76 13.20
C GLY A 28 -9.11 3.74 12.06
N HIS A 29 -8.80 4.93 11.59
CA HIS A 29 -7.91 5.14 10.45
C HIS A 29 -6.62 5.85 10.86
N LEU A 30 -5.52 5.53 10.20
CA LEU A 30 -4.23 6.16 10.44
C LEU A 30 -4.25 7.62 9.92
N SER A 31 -3.93 8.57 10.79
CA SER A 31 -3.77 9.97 10.37
C SER A 31 -2.44 10.21 9.65
N ASN A 32 -2.34 11.35 8.96
CA ASN A 32 -1.08 11.77 8.32
C ASN A 32 0.03 11.93 9.37
N GLU A 33 -0.29 12.49 10.52
CA GLU A 33 0.64 12.75 11.62
C GLU A 33 1.13 11.45 12.27
N ALA A 34 0.24 10.48 12.48
CA ALA A 34 0.62 9.16 13.01
C ALA A 34 1.50 8.38 12.02
N LEU A 35 1.23 8.51 10.72
CA LEU A 35 2.13 7.98 9.69
C LEU A 35 3.50 8.67 9.73
N ALA A 36 3.53 9.99 9.87
CA ALA A 36 4.77 10.75 9.97
C ALA A 36 5.61 10.32 11.19
N ASP A 37 4.97 10.11 12.33
CA ASP A 37 5.65 9.61 13.53
C ASP A 37 6.21 8.20 13.33
N PHE A 38 5.47 7.34 12.65
CA PHE A 38 5.97 6.01 12.27
C PHE A 38 7.20 6.11 11.35
N ILE A 39 7.17 7.00 10.37
CA ILE A 39 8.29 7.21 9.43
C ILE A 39 9.54 7.65 10.20
N ARG A 40 9.41 8.64 11.08
CA ARG A 40 10.53 9.17 11.86
C ARG A 40 11.18 8.15 12.78
N ASN A 41 10.40 7.26 13.37
CA ASN A 41 10.85 6.40 14.45
C ASN A 41 11.00 4.93 14.10
N HIS A 42 10.35 4.46 13.04
CA HIS A 42 10.22 3.02 12.77
C HIS A 42 10.42 2.61 11.32
N LEU A 43 10.72 3.53 10.41
CA LEU A 43 10.88 3.18 9.00
C LEU A 43 12.16 2.35 8.80
N GLY A 44 12.02 1.12 8.30
CA GLY A 44 13.15 0.23 8.05
C GLY A 44 14.04 0.72 6.91
N GLU A 45 15.35 0.44 6.99
CA GLU A 45 16.35 0.86 6.01
C GLU A 45 16.10 0.33 4.60
N SER A 46 15.48 -0.84 4.48
CA SER A 46 15.19 -1.48 3.19
C SER A 46 13.98 -0.92 2.45
N VAL A 47 13.30 0.08 3.01
CA VAL A 47 12.13 0.71 2.37
C VAL A 47 12.61 1.70 1.32
N HIS A 48 12.17 1.56 0.08
CA HIS A 48 12.48 2.46 -1.04
C HIS A 48 11.26 3.22 -1.55
N TYR A 49 10.06 2.77 -1.20
CA TYR A 49 8.80 3.39 -1.61
C TYR A 49 7.81 3.39 -0.45
N ILE A 50 7.14 4.51 -0.27
CA ILE A 50 5.93 4.63 0.55
C ILE A 50 4.76 4.94 -0.37
N VAL A 51 3.79 4.02 -0.43
CA VAL A 51 2.57 4.21 -1.19
C VAL A 51 1.48 4.65 -0.24
N LEU A 52 0.99 5.89 -0.39
CA LEU A 52 -0.07 6.47 0.43
C LEU A 52 -1.42 6.04 -0.11
N VAL A 53 -2.20 5.37 0.73
CA VAL A 53 -3.50 4.79 0.37
C VAL A 53 -4.61 5.25 1.31
N HIS A 54 -5.85 5.02 0.93
CA HIS A 54 -7.06 5.29 1.71
C HIS A 54 -7.26 6.77 2.09
N LEU A 55 -6.81 7.70 1.27
CA LEU A 55 -7.00 9.12 1.52
C LEU A 55 -8.49 9.49 1.56
N SER A 56 -8.92 10.11 2.66
CA SER A 56 -10.27 10.62 2.80
C SER A 56 -10.51 11.80 1.86
N ARG A 57 -11.63 11.78 1.12
CA ARG A 57 -12.03 12.92 0.28
C ARG A 57 -12.56 14.11 1.09
N VAL A 58 -12.92 13.90 2.35
CA VAL A 58 -13.53 14.92 3.22
C VAL A 58 -12.52 15.46 4.22
N ASN A 59 -11.71 14.56 4.80
CA ASN A 59 -10.85 14.87 5.93
C ASN A 59 -9.36 14.88 5.55
N ASN A 60 -9.04 14.91 4.25
CA ASN A 60 -7.67 14.98 3.76
C ASN A 60 -7.60 15.75 2.43
N ALA A 61 -6.37 16.14 2.08
CA ALA A 61 -6.03 16.56 0.73
C ALA A 61 -4.74 15.86 0.31
N PRO A 62 -4.63 15.39 -0.95
CA PRO A 62 -3.42 14.71 -1.43
C PRO A 62 -2.14 15.49 -1.15
N ALA A 63 -2.16 16.82 -1.35
CA ALA A 63 -1.01 17.68 -1.10
C ALA A 63 -0.58 17.70 0.38
N ILE A 64 -1.54 17.66 1.32
CA ILE A 64 -1.24 17.62 2.76
C ILE A 64 -0.61 16.28 3.12
N ALA A 65 -1.21 15.17 2.68
CA ALA A 65 -0.68 13.83 2.95
C ALA A 65 0.73 13.65 2.38
N GLU A 66 0.97 14.11 1.15
CA GLU A 66 2.27 14.06 0.52
C GLU A 66 3.31 14.90 1.25
N LEU A 67 2.97 16.15 1.57
CA LEU A 67 3.87 17.06 2.27
C LEU A 67 4.28 16.49 3.63
N THR A 68 3.30 16.06 4.45
CA THR A 68 3.55 15.49 5.78
C THR A 68 4.46 14.24 5.71
N CYS A 69 4.24 13.38 4.71
CA CYS A 69 5.08 12.20 4.48
C CYS A 69 6.52 12.60 4.10
N ARG A 70 6.69 13.56 3.19
CA ARG A 70 8.01 14.02 2.72
C ARG A 70 8.80 14.74 3.80
N GLU A 71 8.15 15.57 4.61
CA GLU A 71 8.78 16.21 5.77
C GLU A 71 9.28 15.17 6.77
N ALA A 72 8.47 14.16 7.08
CA ALA A 72 8.89 13.08 7.98
C ALA A 72 10.08 12.26 7.44
N LEU A 73 10.13 12.05 6.13
CA LEU A 73 11.27 11.41 5.46
C LEU A 73 12.53 12.27 5.55
N ALA A 74 12.42 13.57 5.31
CA ALA A 74 13.53 14.50 5.45
C ALA A 74 14.05 14.57 6.90
N ASP A 75 13.15 14.68 7.87
CA ASP A 75 13.48 14.70 9.31
C ASP A 75 14.22 13.43 9.75
N SER A 76 13.94 12.30 9.12
CA SER A 76 14.59 11.00 9.42
C SER A 76 15.82 10.72 8.54
N GLY A 77 16.23 11.64 7.67
CA GLY A 77 17.34 11.45 6.74
C GLY A 77 17.06 10.42 5.65
N ARG A 78 15.78 10.14 5.34
CA ARG A 78 15.35 9.13 4.36
C ARG A 78 14.78 9.76 3.09
N GLU A 79 15.43 10.81 2.59
CA GLU A 79 15.08 11.47 1.32
C GLU A 79 15.24 10.55 0.10
N ASP A 80 15.93 9.42 0.27
CA ASP A 80 16.07 8.35 -0.72
C ASP A 80 14.74 7.62 -1.00
N VAL A 81 13.79 7.66 -0.07
CA VAL A 81 12.50 6.97 -0.17
C VAL A 81 11.52 7.78 -1.01
N ARG A 82 10.95 7.14 -2.02
CA ARG A 82 9.96 7.78 -2.91
C ARG A 82 8.56 7.65 -2.35
N THR A 83 7.84 8.78 -2.29
CA THR A 83 6.41 8.80 -1.96
C THR A 83 5.57 8.66 -3.22
N VAL A 84 4.59 7.77 -3.20
CA VAL A 84 3.64 7.55 -4.29
C VAL A 84 2.22 7.74 -3.76
N MET A 85 1.48 8.63 -4.41
CA MET A 85 0.08 8.89 -4.09
C MET A 85 -0.83 7.93 -4.85
N THR A 86 -1.90 7.44 -4.18
CA THR A 86 -2.96 6.70 -4.85
C THR A 86 -4.28 7.46 -4.81
N PHE A 87 -5.16 7.10 -5.73
CA PHE A 87 -6.47 7.71 -5.86
C PHE A 87 -7.53 6.61 -5.95
N GLN A 88 -8.76 6.92 -5.55
CA GLN A 88 -9.86 5.94 -5.54
C GLN A 88 -10.42 5.63 -6.93
N ASP A 89 -10.27 6.57 -7.84
CA ASP A 89 -10.97 6.62 -9.14
C ASP A 89 -10.03 6.55 -10.36
N LYS A 90 -8.74 6.43 -10.13
CA LYS A 90 -7.74 6.32 -11.21
C LYS A 90 -6.53 5.50 -10.80
N VAL A 91 -5.91 4.88 -11.77
CA VAL A 91 -4.65 4.17 -11.58
C VAL A 91 -3.55 5.17 -11.21
N ALA A 92 -2.80 4.84 -10.18
CA ALA A 92 -1.62 5.59 -9.80
C ALA A 92 -0.42 5.21 -10.68
N GLN A 93 0.73 5.74 -10.35
CA GLN A 93 2.00 5.43 -10.98
C GLN A 93 2.34 3.94 -10.86
N THR A 94 2.87 3.34 -11.92
CA THR A 94 3.43 1.99 -11.88
C THR A 94 4.81 2.01 -11.21
N ILE A 95 5.01 1.13 -10.25
CA ILE A 95 6.29 0.94 -9.57
C ILE A 95 6.94 -0.34 -10.10
N HIS A 96 8.11 -0.21 -10.73
CA HIS A 96 8.91 -1.34 -11.14
C HIS A 96 9.90 -1.68 -10.03
N LEU A 97 9.66 -2.79 -9.33
CA LEU A 97 10.59 -3.32 -8.34
C LEU A 97 11.59 -4.23 -9.05
N ALA A 98 12.81 -3.73 -9.29
CA ALA A 98 13.89 -4.59 -9.71
C ALA A 98 14.33 -5.46 -8.53
N ALA A 99 14.43 -6.77 -8.74
CA ALA A 99 14.94 -7.71 -7.74
C ALA A 99 16.47 -7.55 -7.60
N THR A 100 16.92 -6.43 -7.08
CA THR A 100 18.32 -6.20 -6.72
C THR A 100 18.60 -6.94 -5.42
N GLY A 101 19.12 -8.16 -5.54
CA GLY A 101 19.63 -8.90 -4.38
C GLY A 101 18.82 -10.11 -3.89
N ILE A 102 17.70 -10.45 -4.50
CA ILE A 102 17.12 -11.78 -4.32
C ILE A 102 17.97 -12.72 -5.17
N LYS A 103 18.85 -13.50 -4.50
CA LYS A 103 19.61 -14.56 -5.17
C LYS A 103 18.70 -15.31 -6.13
N LYS A 104 19.16 -15.52 -7.36
CA LYS A 104 18.56 -16.27 -8.48
C LYS A 104 17.97 -17.65 -8.10
N MET A 105 18.19 -18.11 -6.87
CA MET A 105 17.74 -19.40 -6.34
C MET A 105 16.23 -19.58 -6.17
N ARG A 106 15.41 -18.51 -6.17
CA ARG A 106 13.97 -18.68 -5.95
C ARG A 106 13.15 -18.80 -7.25
N ALA A 107 13.66 -18.30 -8.36
CA ALA A 107 12.97 -18.44 -9.65
C ALA A 107 13.10 -19.87 -10.20
N GLU A 108 14.23 -20.52 -9.98
CA GLU A 108 14.45 -21.90 -10.45
C GLU A 108 13.62 -22.92 -9.65
N ASN A 109 13.43 -22.70 -8.33
CA ASN A 109 12.58 -23.56 -7.52
C ASN A 109 11.08 -23.34 -7.77
N PHE A 110 10.67 -22.18 -8.27
CA PHE A 110 9.27 -21.93 -8.61
C PHE A 110 8.87 -22.57 -9.94
N LEU A 111 9.83 -22.72 -10.85
CA LEU A 111 9.61 -23.38 -12.15
C LEU A 111 9.75 -24.91 -12.06
N GLN A 112 10.39 -25.45 -10.99
CA GLN A 112 10.52 -26.90 -10.77
C GLN A 112 9.47 -27.46 -9.81
N GLY A 113 8.79 -26.60 -9.03
CA GLY A 113 7.60 -26.98 -8.28
C GLY A 113 6.39 -26.89 -9.19
N GLY A 114 6.05 -28.00 -9.85
CA GLY A 114 4.86 -28.08 -10.69
C GLY A 114 3.64 -27.58 -9.93
N LEU A 115 2.88 -26.67 -10.55
CA LEU A 115 1.58 -26.29 -10.07
C LEU A 115 0.73 -27.54 -9.86
N PRO A 116 0.00 -27.70 -8.76
CA PRO A 116 -0.83 -28.86 -8.50
C PRO A 116 -2.15 -28.86 -9.31
N PHE A 117 -2.15 -28.24 -10.47
CA PHE A 117 -3.19 -28.38 -11.47
C PHE A 117 -2.65 -29.25 -12.60
N SER A 118 -2.71 -30.57 -12.38
CA SER A 118 -2.64 -31.52 -13.45
C SER A 118 -3.81 -31.26 -14.40
N GLU A 119 -3.50 -30.98 -15.63
CA GLU A 119 -4.40 -31.21 -16.73
C GLU A 119 -4.81 -32.69 -16.69
N THR A 120 -5.94 -32.97 -16.09
CA THR A 120 -6.60 -34.26 -16.27
C THR A 120 -7.70 -34.05 -17.28
N THR A 121 -7.36 -34.38 -18.50
CA THR A 121 -8.10 -35.35 -19.29
C THR A 121 -9.25 -34.81 -20.10
N ASN A 122 -8.96 -34.54 -21.32
CA ASN A 122 -9.90 -34.82 -22.40
C ASN A 122 -9.22 -35.63 -23.49
N ALA A 123 -9.12 -36.94 -23.26
CA ALA A 123 -8.80 -37.88 -24.30
C ALA A 123 -9.43 -39.24 -23.93
N GLN A 124 -10.69 -39.40 -24.27
CA GLN A 124 -11.30 -40.70 -24.62
C GLN A 124 -12.80 -40.51 -24.87
N MET A 125 -13.14 -40.02 -26.03
CA MET A 125 -14.43 -40.34 -26.68
C MET A 125 -14.23 -40.32 -28.20
N THR A 126 -13.60 -41.38 -28.68
CA THR A 126 -13.83 -41.82 -30.06
C THR A 126 -13.70 -43.31 -30.08
N GLU A 127 -14.68 -43.91 -30.77
CA GLU A 127 -14.76 -45.28 -31.21
C GLU A 127 -15.37 -46.33 -30.26
N THR A 128 -16.67 -46.59 -30.43
CA THR A 128 -17.08 -47.86 -31.00
C THR A 128 -18.47 -47.75 -31.62
N ARG A 129 -18.48 -47.67 -32.93
CA ARG A 129 -19.61 -48.15 -33.74
C ARG A 129 -19.46 -49.67 -33.85
N ARG A 130 -20.48 -50.37 -33.43
CA ARG A 130 -21.14 -51.47 -34.18
C ARG A 130 -22.31 -52.00 -33.38
#